data_d08b6108e331e9f52d82c23aaf7882cb
#
_entry.id   d08b6108e331e9f52d82c23aaf7882cb
#
_cell.length_a   1.000
_cell.length_b   1.000
_cell.length_c   1.000
_cell.angle_alpha   90.00
_cell.angle_beta   90.00
_cell.angle_gamma   90.00
#
_symmetry.space_group_name_H-M   'P 1'
#
loop_
_entity.id
_entity.type
_entity.pdbx_description
1 polymer ?
#
loop_
_entity_poly.entity_id
_entity_poly.type
_entity_poly.pdbx_seq_one_letter_code
_entity_poly.pdbx_strand_id
1 'polypeptide(L)'
;MRGRRRKPRPPIPWRSPWTLVVCLAGGAVVAAIAVTSAMAKDVVVVVDGKRTAVRSFAASVREALGDAGVALGYGDVVRPPAQQPLADGTTIEVRRARPITLTLDGRTSEHLVTSTDVAGALAELAIPAAAGRVSAPPDEAVPLSGMALTVYTRRKVYVVAGATRLAARTTARTVREVLRQERVGLGRGYLVEPPLTSFPKDGTVITVRPPRTDPVEPGVAALNWRALAECVSKGDPRAYNAEGPYYGMYQFSVPMWKAVGGPGLPSDWPEEEQTYRAQLLYQQVAGRWQGQWPSCGARLFARP
;
A
#
# COMPACT_ATOMS: atom_id res chain seq x y z
N MET A 1 -42.58 33.13 96.26
CA MET A 1 -41.55 32.41 95.57
C MET A 1 -41.98 30.94 95.40
N ARG A 2 -42.38 30.54 94.17
CA ARG A 2 -42.88 29.16 93.93
C ARG A 2 -41.77 28.37 93.23
N GLY A 3 -41.11 27.44 93.92
CA GLY A 3 -40.08 26.56 93.39
C GLY A 3 -40.67 25.54 92.45
N ARG A 4 -40.23 25.58 91.18
CA ARG A 4 -40.54 24.54 90.16
C ARG A 4 -39.77 23.27 90.50
N ARG A 5 -40.45 22.25 90.95
CA ARG A 5 -39.89 20.84 91.07
C ARG A 5 -39.67 20.30 89.64
N ARG A 6 -38.39 19.98 89.31
CA ARG A 6 -38.02 19.25 88.11
C ARG A 6 -38.50 17.80 88.28
N LYS A 7 -39.32 17.30 87.35
CA LYS A 7 -39.72 15.89 87.26
C LYS A 7 -38.42 15.03 86.94
N PRO A 8 -38.23 13.90 87.63
CA PRO A 8 -37.13 13.00 87.35
C PRO A 8 -37.33 12.38 85.90
N ARG A 9 -36.26 12.29 85.11
CA ARG A 9 -36.27 11.57 83.86
C ARG A 9 -36.42 10.09 84.10
N PRO A 10 -37.33 9.36 83.36
CA PRO A 10 -37.44 7.91 83.51
C PRO A 10 -36.15 7.22 83.18
N PRO A 11 -35.75 6.15 83.88
CA PRO A 11 -34.56 5.38 83.58
C PRO A 11 -34.70 4.71 82.21
N ILE A 12 -33.70 4.80 81.37
CA ILE A 12 -33.64 4.12 80.08
C ILE A 12 -33.68 2.59 80.34
N PRO A 13 -34.58 1.86 79.77
CA PRO A 13 -34.75 0.40 80.07
C PRO A 13 -33.66 -0.39 79.28
N TRP A 14 -32.50 -0.49 79.86
CA TRP A 14 -31.36 -1.23 79.30
C TRP A 14 -31.56 -2.75 79.29
N ARG A 15 -32.69 -3.27 79.79
CA ARG A 15 -32.99 -4.70 79.88
C ARG A 15 -34.27 -5.10 79.16
N SER A 16 -34.76 -4.31 78.23
CA SER A 16 -35.86 -4.73 77.38
C SER A 16 -35.38 -5.72 76.32
N PRO A 17 -36.01 -6.88 76.18
CA PRO A 17 -35.68 -7.84 75.13
C PRO A 17 -35.79 -7.24 73.76
N TRP A 18 -36.59 -6.21 73.57
CA TRP A 18 -36.70 -5.46 72.30
C TRP A 18 -35.44 -4.64 71.98
N THR A 19 -34.75 -4.07 72.97
CA THR A 19 -33.49 -3.34 72.78
C THR A 19 -32.38 -4.30 72.35
N LEU A 20 -32.32 -5.51 72.90
CA LEU A 20 -31.39 -6.55 72.49
C LEU A 20 -31.66 -7.02 71.04
N VAL A 21 -32.91 -7.22 70.69
CA VAL A 21 -33.29 -7.63 69.30
C VAL A 21 -32.93 -6.53 68.27
N VAL A 22 -33.15 -5.26 68.58
CA VAL A 22 -32.79 -4.13 67.70
C VAL A 22 -31.30 -3.97 67.57
N CYS A 23 -30.55 -4.16 68.65
CA CYS A 23 -29.06 -4.12 68.60
C CYS A 23 -28.47 -5.31 67.84
N LEU A 24 -29.01 -6.52 68.01
CA LEU A 24 -28.61 -7.71 67.25
C LEU A 24 -28.97 -7.58 65.74
N ALA A 25 -30.15 -7.09 65.44
CA ALA A 25 -30.56 -6.85 64.06
C ALA A 25 -29.70 -5.75 63.40
N GLY A 26 -29.44 -4.64 64.09
CA GLY A 26 -28.55 -3.58 63.63
C GLY A 26 -27.11 -4.06 63.43
N GLY A 27 -26.57 -4.87 64.37
CA GLY A 27 -25.27 -5.49 64.28
C GLY A 27 -25.14 -6.45 63.09
N ALA A 28 -26.17 -7.25 62.84
CA ALA A 28 -26.19 -8.16 61.70
C ALA A 28 -26.25 -7.43 60.37
N VAL A 29 -26.98 -6.32 60.24
CA VAL A 29 -27.02 -5.47 59.05
C VAL A 29 -25.66 -4.78 58.80
N VAL A 30 -25.04 -4.24 59.83
CA VAL A 30 -23.71 -3.61 59.72
C VAL A 30 -22.67 -4.64 59.35
N ALA A 31 -22.68 -5.83 59.94
CA ALA A 31 -21.78 -6.95 59.62
C ALA A 31 -22.01 -7.43 58.16
N ALA A 32 -23.24 -7.55 57.69
CA ALA A 32 -23.55 -7.92 56.34
C ALA A 32 -23.06 -6.87 55.30
N ILE A 33 -23.23 -5.57 55.59
CA ILE A 33 -22.68 -4.48 54.77
C ILE A 33 -21.17 -4.52 54.75
N ALA A 34 -20.49 -4.75 55.87
CA ALA A 34 -19.03 -4.82 55.97
C ALA A 34 -18.49 -6.03 55.17
N VAL A 35 -19.14 -7.20 55.25
CA VAL A 35 -18.75 -8.42 54.54
C VAL A 35 -18.95 -8.23 53.05
N THR A 36 -20.06 -7.67 52.60
CA THR A 36 -20.29 -7.39 51.16
C THR A 36 -19.30 -6.35 50.61
N SER A 37 -18.96 -5.31 51.40
CA SER A 37 -17.98 -4.33 51.00
C SER A 37 -16.54 -4.92 50.91
N ALA A 38 -16.20 -5.90 51.74
CA ALA A 38 -14.90 -6.59 51.73
C ALA A 38 -14.76 -7.60 50.57
N MET A 39 -15.89 -8.04 49.98
CA MET A 39 -15.90 -8.96 48.83
C MET A 39 -15.94 -8.23 47.49
N ALA A 40 -16.19 -6.91 47.47
CA ALA A 40 -16.18 -6.11 46.27
C ALA A 40 -14.72 -5.85 45.79
N LYS A 41 -14.46 -6.00 44.52
CA LYS A 41 -13.16 -5.76 43.86
C LYS A 41 -13.23 -4.44 43.09
N ASP A 42 -12.24 -3.60 43.28
CA ASP A 42 -12.09 -2.37 42.51
C ASP A 42 -11.26 -2.68 41.25
N VAL A 43 -11.88 -2.54 40.10
CA VAL A 43 -11.26 -2.85 38.79
C VAL A 43 -11.29 -1.62 37.87
N VAL A 44 -10.28 -1.52 37.01
CA VAL A 44 -10.24 -0.47 35.96
C VAL A 44 -10.46 -1.14 34.63
N VAL A 45 -11.55 -0.79 33.95
CA VAL A 45 -11.83 -1.22 32.58
C VAL A 45 -11.36 -0.14 31.61
N VAL A 46 -10.51 -0.51 30.68
CA VAL A 46 -9.97 0.36 29.63
C VAL A 46 -10.47 -0.13 28.28
N VAL A 47 -11.38 0.61 27.66
CA VAL A 47 -11.91 0.28 26.34
C VAL A 47 -11.34 1.27 25.32
N ASP A 48 -10.53 0.81 24.37
CA ASP A 48 -9.86 1.65 23.36
C ASP A 48 -9.16 2.88 23.98
N GLY A 49 -8.49 2.68 25.11
CA GLY A 49 -7.81 3.74 25.86
C GLY A 49 -8.69 4.53 26.84
N LYS A 50 -10.01 4.44 26.74
CA LYS A 50 -10.92 5.12 27.69
C LYS A 50 -11.04 4.32 28.99
N ARG A 51 -10.63 4.93 30.11
CA ARG A 51 -10.62 4.32 31.44
C ARG A 51 -11.94 4.55 32.16
N THR A 52 -12.46 3.47 32.80
CA THR A 52 -13.63 3.51 33.68
C THR A 52 -13.34 2.66 34.90
N ALA A 53 -13.44 3.23 36.10
CA ALA A 53 -13.35 2.48 37.34
C ALA A 53 -14.70 1.82 37.66
N VAL A 54 -14.70 0.55 38.00
CA VAL A 54 -15.89 -0.24 38.28
C VAL A 54 -15.68 -1.04 39.54
N ARG A 55 -16.67 -1.04 40.41
CA ARG A 55 -16.69 -1.90 41.60
C ARG A 55 -17.55 -3.12 41.27
N SER A 56 -16.97 -4.30 41.34
CA SER A 56 -17.61 -5.53 40.89
C SER A 56 -17.45 -6.66 41.93
N PHE A 57 -18.45 -7.52 41.99
CA PHE A 57 -18.42 -8.78 42.75
C PHE A 57 -18.09 -9.97 41.86
N ALA A 58 -17.77 -9.74 40.62
CA ALA A 58 -17.54 -10.74 39.61
C ALA A 58 -16.46 -11.76 39.98
N ALA A 59 -16.64 -12.99 39.61
CA ALA A 59 -15.68 -14.06 39.78
C ALA A 59 -14.65 -14.06 38.64
N SER A 60 -15.03 -13.57 37.46
CA SER A 60 -14.22 -13.59 36.24
C SER A 60 -14.14 -12.22 35.55
N VAL A 61 -13.12 -12.03 34.68
CA VAL A 61 -12.95 -10.84 33.84
C VAL A 61 -14.20 -10.62 32.96
N ARG A 62 -14.80 -11.68 32.42
CA ARG A 62 -16.01 -11.61 31.58
C ARG A 62 -17.19 -11.00 32.33
N GLU A 63 -17.42 -11.46 33.55
CA GLU A 63 -18.51 -10.95 34.38
C GLU A 63 -18.29 -9.50 34.77
N ALA A 64 -17.03 -9.12 35.10
CA ALA A 64 -16.69 -7.74 35.41
C ALA A 64 -16.89 -6.78 34.22
N LEU A 65 -16.62 -7.25 32.97
CA LEU A 65 -16.97 -6.50 31.77
C LEU A 65 -18.48 -6.33 31.61
N GLY A 66 -19.28 -7.37 31.95
CA GLY A 66 -20.75 -7.28 31.99
C GLY A 66 -21.22 -6.23 33.00
N ASP A 67 -20.67 -6.22 34.22
CA ASP A 67 -20.98 -5.22 35.26
C ASP A 67 -20.63 -3.79 34.80
N ALA A 68 -19.55 -3.65 33.99
CA ALA A 68 -19.16 -2.40 33.36
C ALA A 68 -20.01 -2.01 32.13
N GLY A 69 -20.98 -2.82 31.72
CA GLY A 69 -21.77 -2.59 30.52
C GLY A 69 -21.01 -2.81 29.22
N VAL A 70 -19.88 -3.55 29.25
CA VAL A 70 -19.02 -3.79 28.09
C VAL A 70 -19.32 -5.18 27.51
N ALA A 71 -20.16 -5.23 26.47
CA ALA A 71 -20.36 -6.44 25.68
C ALA A 71 -19.18 -6.66 24.74
N LEU A 72 -18.69 -7.90 24.64
CA LEU A 72 -17.60 -8.28 23.74
C LEU A 72 -18.17 -8.72 22.39
N GLY A 73 -17.60 -8.15 21.31
CA GLY A 73 -17.89 -8.53 19.94
C GLY A 73 -16.90 -9.58 19.39
N TYR A 74 -17.20 -10.05 18.19
CA TYR A 74 -16.30 -10.95 17.48
C TYR A 74 -15.00 -10.21 17.10
N GLY A 75 -13.86 -10.83 17.41
CA GLY A 75 -12.56 -10.26 17.13
C GLY A 75 -12.02 -9.29 18.19
N ASP A 76 -12.81 -8.92 19.22
CA ASP A 76 -12.33 -8.09 20.32
C ASP A 76 -11.21 -8.79 21.10
N VAL A 77 -10.19 -8.04 21.46
CA VAL A 77 -9.06 -8.52 22.26
C VAL A 77 -9.20 -8.03 23.68
N VAL A 78 -9.16 -8.96 24.65
CA VAL A 78 -9.27 -8.67 26.08
C VAL A 78 -8.03 -9.14 26.82
N ARG A 79 -7.48 -8.31 27.67
CA ARG A 79 -6.35 -8.60 28.55
C ARG A 79 -6.65 -8.11 29.96
N PRO A 80 -6.57 -8.98 31.00
CA PRO A 80 -6.36 -10.43 30.95
C PRO A 80 -7.48 -11.18 30.19
N PRO A 81 -7.29 -12.48 29.82
CA PRO A 81 -8.30 -13.26 29.13
C PRO A 81 -9.65 -13.25 29.84
N ALA A 82 -10.75 -13.23 29.10
CA ALA A 82 -12.12 -13.10 29.64
C ALA A 82 -12.49 -14.19 30.65
N GLN A 83 -11.90 -15.39 30.57
CA GLN A 83 -12.14 -16.52 31.46
C GLN A 83 -11.26 -16.47 32.72
N GLN A 84 -10.29 -15.58 32.81
CA GLN A 84 -9.40 -15.49 33.96
C GLN A 84 -10.18 -15.07 35.23
N PRO A 85 -9.88 -15.67 36.38
CA PRO A 85 -10.41 -15.21 37.66
C PRO A 85 -10.05 -13.75 37.92
N LEU A 86 -11.01 -12.98 38.41
CA LEU A 86 -10.85 -11.57 38.70
C LEU A 86 -10.16 -11.39 40.05
N ALA A 87 -9.07 -10.64 40.08
CA ALA A 87 -8.41 -10.18 41.30
C ALA A 87 -8.76 -8.71 41.58
N ASP A 88 -8.68 -8.31 42.83
CA ASP A 88 -8.79 -6.89 43.24
C ASP A 88 -7.67 -6.07 42.62
N GLY A 89 -7.96 -4.81 42.22
CA GLY A 89 -7.02 -3.92 41.52
C GLY A 89 -6.71 -4.28 40.05
N THR A 90 -7.41 -5.28 39.48
CA THR A 90 -7.16 -5.70 38.09
C THR A 90 -7.49 -4.58 37.10
N THR A 91 -6.57 -4.32 36.16
CA THR A 91 -6.86 -3.50 34.96
C THR A 91 -7.22 -4.42 33.81
N ILE A 92 -8.42 -4.25 33.26
CA ILE A 92 -8.93 -5.01 32.12
C ILE A 92 -8.85 -4.10 30.89
N GLU A 93 -8.01 -4.46 29.92
CA GLU A 93 -7.89 -3.77 28.64
C GLU A 93 -8.75 -4.48 27.59
N VAL A 94 -9.64 -3.74 26.96
CA VAL A 94 -10.48 -4.19 25.83
C VAL A 94 -10.13 -3.37 24.60
N ARG A 95 -9.70 -4.04 23.55
CA ARG A 95 -9.50 -3.43 22.22
C ARG A 95 -10.60 -3.96 21.31
N ARG A 96 -11.41 -3.04 20.77
CA ARG A 96 -12.52 -3.35 19.88
C ARG A 96 -12.01 -3.70 18.50
N ALA A 97 -12.57 -4.77 17.93
CA ALA A 97 -12.32 -5.13 16.55
C ALA A 97 -13.02 -4.16 15.59
N ARG A 98 -12.31 -3.78 14.52
CA ARG A 98 -12.78 -2.88 13.47
C ARG A 98 -12.56 -3.55 12.11
N PRO A 99 -13.58 -3.69 11.27
CA PRO A 99 -13.42 -4.26 9.94
C PRO A 99 -12.72 -3.27 9.02
N ILE A 100 -11.70 -3.75 8.31
CA ILE A 100 -10.97 -3.01 7.28
C ILE A 100 -11.12 -3.72 5.94
N THR A 101 -11.66 -3.01 4.95
CA THR A 101 -11.60 -3.42 3.55
C THR A 101 -10.30 -2.86 2.95
N LEU A 102 -9.26 -3.70 2.90
CA LEU A 102 -7.94 -3.31 2.39
C LEU A 102 -7.84 -3.59 0.90
N THR A 103 -7.52 -2.57 0.11
CA THR A 103 -7.08 -2.74 -1.28
C THR A 103 -5.58 -2.49 -1.37
N LEU A 104 -4.79 -3.57 -1.39
CA LEU A 104 -3.34 -3.51 -1.50
C LEU A 104 -2.91 -3.81 -2.94
N ASP A 105 -2.32 -2.84 -3.62
CA ASP A 105 -1.85 -2.95 -5.00
C ASP A 105 -2.91 -3.52 -5.97
N GLY A 106 -4.17 -3.09 -5.78
CA GLY A 106 -5.30 -3.49 -6.60
C GLY A 106 -5.97 -4.81 -6.20
N ARG A 107 -5.51 -5.47 -5.12
CA ARG A 107 -6.15 -6.66 -4.55
C ARG A 107 -6.90 -6.28 -3.29
N THR A 108 -8.19 -6.59 -3.24
CA THR A 108 -9.04 -6.31 -2.09
C THR A 108 -9.16 -7.53 -1.19
N SER A 109 -9.08 -7.29 0.13
CA SER A 109 -9.26 -8.29 1.19
C SER A 109 -9.90 -7.65 2.42
N GLU A 110 -10.58 -8.44 3.24
CA GLU A 110 -11.19 -7.99 4.47
C GLU A 110 -10.38 -8.46 5.68
N HIS A 111 -10.19 -7.57 6.64
CA HIS A 111 -9.41 -7.80 7.84
C HIS A 111 -10.14 -7.23 9.06
N LEU A 112 -9.83 -7.78 10.23
CA LEU A 112 -10.19 -7.19 11.51
C LEU A 112 -8.91 -6.67 12.16
N VAL A 113 -8.92 -5.40 12.58
CA VAL A 113 -7.83 -4.77 13.34
C VAL A 113 -8.37 -4.26 14.66
N THR A 114 -7.49 -4.09 15.64
CA THR A 114 -7.85 -3.54 16.96
C THR A 114 -7.29 -2.14 17.20
N SER A 115 -6.51 -1.64 16.28
CA SER A 115 -5.96 -0.28 16.30
C SER A 115 -7.05 0.77 16.09
N THR A 116 -6.87 1.92 16.75
CA THR A 116 -7.82 3.04 16.71
C THR A 116 -7.52 4.05 15.60
N ASP A 117 -6.35 3.91 14.95
CA ASP A 117 -5.89 4.79 13.88
C ASP A 117 -5.32 3.99 12.69
N VAL A 118 -5.17 4.68 11.55
CA VAL A 118 -4.71 4.08 10.29
C VAL A 118 -3.27 3.55 10.40
N ALA A 119 -2.38 4.28 11.09
CA ALA A 119 -0.98 3.84 11.22
C ALA A 119 -0.88 2.52 11.97
N GLY A 120 -1.60 2.40 13.09
CA GLY A 120 -1.68 1.17 13.88
C GLY A 120 -2.35 0.02 13.11
N ALA A 121 -3.43 0.31 12.36
CA ALA A 121 -4.10 -0.69 11.52
C ALA A 121 -3.16 -1.25 10.45
N LEU A 122 -2.39 -0.39 9.77
CA LEU A 122 -1.38 -0.83 8.80
C LEU A 122 -0.26 -1.64 9.45
N ALA A 123 0.17 -1.25 10.66
CA ALA A 123 1.19 -1.99 11.41
C ALA A 123 0.70 -3.39 11.82
N GLU A 124 -0.55 -3.54 12.30
CA GLU A 124 -1.17 -4.85 12.57
C GLU A 124 -1.23 -5.75 11.33
N LEU A 125 -1.44 -5.14 10.15
CA LEU A 125 -1.47 -5.84 8.86
C LEU A 125 -0.07 -6.06 8.25
N ALA A 126 1.01 -5.75 9.00
CA ALA A 126 2.40 -5.82 8.57
C ALA A 126 2.73 -5.00 7.31
N ILE A 127 2.00 -3.90 7.09
CA ILE A 127 2.21 -2.96 6.00
C ILE A 127 2.95 -1.73 6.54
N PRO A 128 4.23 -1.50 6.19
CA PRO A 128 4.96 -0.34 6.64
C PRO A 128 4.32 0.96 6.14
N ALA A 129 4.06 1.93 7.01
CA ALA A 129 3.47 3.23 6.65
C ALA A 129 4.31 3.99 5.58
N ALA A 130 5.64 3.79 5.57
CA ALA A 130 6.54 4.35 4.58
C ALA A 130 6.58 3.58 3.24
N ALA A 131 5.84 2.44 3.13
CA ALA A 131 5.94 1.55 1.98
C ALA A 131 5.35 2.12 0.69
N GLY A 132 4.52 3.18 0.77
CA GLY A 132 3.90 3.69 -0.43
C GLY A 132 2.91 4.84 -0.21
N ARG A 133 1.84 4.86 -1.01
CA ARG A 133 0.76 5.84 -0.93
C ARG A 133 -0.46 5.19 -0.29
N VAL A 134 -0.96 5.77 0.80
CA VAL A 134 -2.17 5.36 1.51
C VAL A 134 -3.30 6.35 1.22
N SER A 135 -4.54 5.87 1.15
CA SER A 135 -5.73 6.69 0.85
C SER A 135 -6.18 7.60 2.00
N ALA A 136 -5.69 7.33 3.20
CA ALA A 136 -6.03 8.06 4.42
C ALA A 136 -4.76 8.49 5.17
N PRO A 137 -4.77 9.61 5.93
CA PRO A 137 -3.64 10.02 6.76
C PRO A 137 -3.40 9.01 7.91
N PRO A 138 -2.16 8.90 8.41
CA PRO A 138 -1.79 7.89 9.41
C PRO A 138 -2.49 8.05 10.76
N ASP A 139 -2.87 9.28 11.11
CA ASP A 139 -3.54 9.67 12.35
C ASP A 139 -5.08 9.66 12.24
N GLU A 140 -5.63 9.33 11.06
CA GLU A 140 -7.07 9.20 10.89
C GLU A 140 -7.62 8.05 11.74
N ALA A 141 -8.73 8.34 12.45
CA ALA A 141 -9.36 7.37 13.31
C ALA A 141 -10.06 6.27 12.50
N VAL A 142 -9.84 5.01 12.89
CA VAL A 142 -10.56 3.85 12.36
C VAL A 142 -11.87 3.67 13.14
N PRO A 143 -13.04 3.92 12.54
CA PRO A 143 -14.33 3.79 13.24
C PRO A 143 -14.69 2.33 13.51
N LEU A 144 -15.52 2.06 14.52
CA LEU A 144 -16.03 0.72 14.83
C LEU A 144 -16.88 0.11 13.69
N SER A 145 -17.49 0.96 12.87
CA SER A 145 -18.20 0.54 11.65
C SER A 145 -17.26 0.06 10.54
N GLY A 146 -15.97 0.26 10.73
CA GLY A 146 -14.97 -0.08 9.73
C GLY A 146 -14.69 1.03 8.72
N MET A 147 -13.66 0.81 7.88
CA MET A 147 -13.31 1.71 6.79
C MET A 147 -12.63 0.97 5.64
N ALA A 148 -12.63 1.60 4.46
CA ALA A 148 -11.88 1.13 3.30
C ALA A 148 -10.54 1.84 3.21
N LEU A 149 -9.45 1.08 3.14
CA LEU A 149 -8.09 1.60 2.93
C LEU A 149 -7.53 1.10 1.61
N THR A 150 -6.96 2.02 0.84
CA THR A 150 -6.23 1.68 -0.38
C THR A 150 -4.76 2.02 -0.21
N VAL A 151 -3.91 1.04 -0.44
CA VAL A 151 -2.45 1.16 -0.33
C VAL A 151 -1.82 0.78 -1.65
N TYR A 152 -1.00 1.68 -2.20
CA TYR A 152 -0.13 1.40 -3.35
C TYR A 152 1.31 1.37 -2.85
N THR A 153 1.94 0.20 -2.87
CA THR A 153 3.31 0.03 -2.41
C THR A 153 4.31 0.67 -3.38
N ARG A 154 5.51 0.99 -2.87
CA ARG A 154 6.59 1.50 -3.71
C ARG A 154 7.27 0.34 -4.43
N ARG A 155 7.13 0.30 -5.76
CA ARG A 155 7.59 -0.78 -6.64
C ARG A 155 8.71 -0.29 -7.54
N LYS A 156 9.63 -1.19 -7.90
CA LYS A 156 10.66 -0.96 -8.88
C LYS A 156 10.17 -1.46 -10.24
N VAL A 157 10.12 -0.57 -11.22
CA VAL A 157 9.74 -0.89 -12.60
C VAL A 157 10.84 -0.45 -13.55
N TYR A 158 10.85 -1.00 -14.75
CA TYR A 158 11.83 -0.65 -15.78
C TYR A 158 11.09 -0.12 -17.00
N VAL A 159 11.54 1.01 -17.53
CA VAL A 159 11.02 1.57 -18.78
C VAL A 159 12.08 1.41 -19.84
N VAL A 160 11.74 0.76 -20.95
CA VAL A 160 12.59 0.56 -22.11
C VAL A 160 11.99 1.34 -23.27
N ALA A 161 12.69 2.39 -23.68
CA ALA A 161 12.32 3.23 -24.81
C ALA A 161 13.54 3.36 -25.74
N GLY A 162 13.51 2.61 -26.84
CA GLY A 162 14.67 2.46 -27.70
C GLY A 162 15.81 1.70 -27.00
N ALA A 163 17.02 2.24 -27.07
CA ALA A 163 18.19 1.70 -26.40
C ALA A 163 18.26 2.11 -24.91
N THR A 164 17.40 3.01 -24.46
CA THR A 164 17.40 3.50 -23.08
C THR A 164 16.61 2.56 -22.18
N ARG A 165 17.26 2.11 -21.10
CA ARG A 165 16.60 1.38 -20.01
C ARG A 165 16.69 2.19 -18.73
N LEU A 166 15.54 2.65 -18.25
CA LEU A 166 15.40 3.44 -17.03
C LEU A 166 14.79 2.57 -15.94
N ALA A 167 15.37 2.59 -14.73
CA ALA A 167 14.77 1.98 -13.55
C ALA A 167 14.07 3.06 -12.73
N ALA A 168 12.77 2.90 -12.51
CA ALA A 168 11.92 3.83 -11.76
C ALA A 168 11.38 3.19 -10.49
N ARG A 169 11.24 3.99 -9.42
CA ARG A 169 10.49 3.61 -8.21
C ARG A 169 9.17 4.36 -8.18
N THR A 170 8.07 3.64 -8.17
CA THR A 170 6.75 4.23 -8.35
C THR A 170 5.69 3.63 -7.43
N THR A 171 4.69 4.43 -7.11
CA THR A 171 3.40 4.02 -6.53
C THR A 171 2.26 4.18 -7.55
N ALA A 172 2.59 4.37 -8.82
CA ALA A 172 1.64 4.59 -9.90
C ALA A 172 0.64 3.44 -10.05
N ARG A 173 -0.60 3.77 -10.38
CA ARG A 173 -1.69 2.80 -10.56
C ARG A 173 -1.71 2.20 -11.95
N THR A 174 -1.12 2.89 -12.93
CA THR A 174 -1.13 2.47 -14.34
C THR A 174 0.24 2.67 -15.00
N VAL A 175 0.49 1.92 -16.06
CA VAL A 175 1.66 2.10 -16.93
C VAL A 175 1.72 3.54 -17.47
N ARG A 176 0.56 4.14 -17.81
CA ARG A 176 0.48 5.54 -18.25
C ARG A 176 1.01 6.52 -17.21
N GLU A 177 0.68 6.30 -15.93
CA GLU A 177 1.16 7.14 -14.83
C GLU A 177 2.68 7.01 -14.66
N VAL A 178 3.24 5.81 -14.80
CA VAL A 178 4.70 5.59 -14.77
C VAL A 178 5.38 6.38 -15.88
N LEU A 179 4.93 6.23 -17.13
CA LEU A 179 5.54 6.91 -18.26
C LEU A 179 5.49 8.44 -18.12
N ARG A 180 4.39 8.97 -17.60
CA ARG A 180 4.24 10.40 -17.31
C ARG A 180 5.18 10.86 -16.18
N GLN A 181 5.31 10.08 -15.09
CA GLN A 181 6.22 10.33 -13.99
C GLN A 181 7.68 10.40 -14.47
N GLU A 182 8.06 9.49 -15.35
CA GLU A 182 9.41 9.39 -15.91
C GLU A 182 9.60 10.29 -17.15
N ARG A 183 8.60 11.12 -17.49
CA ARG A 183 8.63 12.07 -18.63
C ARG A 183 8.88 11.40 -19.98
N VAL A 184 8.46 10.14 -20.12
CA VAL A 184 8.54 9.41 -21.39
C VAL A 184 7.39 9.87 -22.28
N GLY A 185 7.71 10.64 -23.33
CA GLY A 185 6.75 11.11 -24.31
C GLY A 185 6.28 9.99 -25.22
N LEU A 186 4.96 9.90 -25.41
CA LEU A 186 4.37 8.98 -26.38
C LEU A 186 3.96 9.75 -27.62
N GLY A 187 4.56 9.41 -28.76
CA GLY A 187 4.11 9.88 -30.07
C GLY A 187 2.80 9.19 -30.51
N ARG A 188 2.20 9.71 -31.58
CA ARG A 188 1.00 9.11 -32.16
C ARG A 188 1.30 7.69 -32.65
N GLY A 189 0.49 6.72 -32.26
CA GLY A 189 0.61 5.33 -32.69
C GLY A 189 1.69 4.51 -31.98
N TYR A 190 2.33 5.04 -30.93
CA TYR A 190 3.31 4.26 -30.15
C TYR A 190 2.65 3.05 -29.51
N LEU A 191 3.35 1.92 -29.56
CA LEU A 191 2.97 0.68 -28.89
C LEU A 191 3.63 0.64 -27.51
N VAL A 192 2.82 0.30 -26.50
CA VAL A 192 3.29 0.19 -25.11
C VAL A 192 2.88 -1.16 -24.55
N GLU A 193 3.84 -1.89 -24.04
CA GLU A 193 3.65 -3.18 -23.36
C GLU A 193 4.27 -3.13 -21.93
N PRO A 194 3.50 -3.50 -20.90
CA PRO A 194 2.07 -3.83 -20.88
C PRO A 194 1.18 -2.63 -21.28
N PRO A 195 -0.12 -2.86 -21.56
CA PRO A 195 -1.03 -1.78 -21.94
C PRO A 195 -1.03 -0.61 -20.95
N LEU A 196 -1.29 0.60 -21.46
CA LEU A 196 -1.24 1.85 -20.65
C LEU A 196 -2.15 1.84 -19.41
N THR A 197 -3.23 1.06 -19.43
CA THR A 197 -4.17 0.91 -18.31
C THR A 197 -3.77 -0.16 -17.30
N SER A 198 -2.77 -0.97 -17.61
CA SER A 198 -2.32 -2.06 -16.75
C SER A 198 -1.70 -1.54 -15.47
N PHE A 199 -1.91 -2.28 -14.36
CA PHE A 199 -1.23 -2.04 -13.11
C PHE A 199 0.22 -2.55 -13.18
N PRO A 200 1.23 -1.68 -12.97
CA PRO A 200 2.63 -2.08 -13.03
C PRO A 200 3.05 -2.79 -11.73
N LYS A 201 3.27 -4.10 -11.77
CA LYS A 201 3.77 -4.90 -10.64
C LYS A 201 5.25 -4.62 -10.41
N ASP A 202 5.77 -5.03 -9.24
CA ASP A 202 7.22 -4.98 -8.99
C ASP A 202 7.98 -5.79 -10.05
N GLY A 203 9.08 -5.23 -10.55
CA GLY A 203 9.87 -5.83 -11.64
C GLY A 203 9.27 -5.66 -13.05
N THR A 204 8.10 -5.04 -13.21
CA THR A 204 7.49 -4.86 -14.55
C THR A 204 8.44 -4.12 -15.48
N VAL A 205 8.64 -4.66 -16.68
CA VAL A 205 9.33 -4.02 -17.79
C VAL A 205 8.27 -3.38 -18.71
N ILE A 206 8.29 -2.07 -18.83
CA ILE A 206 7.42 -1.30 -19.70
C ILE A 206 8.20 -0.99 -20.97
N THR A 207 7.79 -1.57 -22.09
CA THR A 207 8.42 -1.35 -23.39
C THR A 207 7.63 -0.34 -24.19
N VAL A 208 8.31 0.68 -24.70
CA VAL A 208 7.73 1.71 -25.56
C VAL A 208 8.38 1.61 -26.95
N ARG A 209 7.60 1.40 -27.98
CA ARG A 209 8.07 1.26 -29.36
C ARG A 209 7.33 2.21 -30.29
N PRO A 210 7.99 2.78 -31.30
CA PRO A 210 7.32 3.55 -32.35
C PRO A 210 6.44 2.64 -33.21
N PRO A 211 5.43 3.20 -33.91
CA PRO A 211 4.63 2.42 -34.82
C PRO A 211 5.45 1.96 -36.04
N ARG A 212 5.29 0.70 -36.42
CA ARG A 212 5.74 0.18 -37.72
C ARG A 212 4.56 0.20 -38.69
N THR A 213 4.37 1.33 -39.33
CA THR A 213 3.19 1.57 -40.19
C THR A 213 3.40 1.18 -41.65
N ASP A 214 4.66 1.23 -42.11
CA ASP A 214 4.99 0.99 -43.49
C ASP A 214 5.49 -0.44 -43.70
N PRO A 215 4.92 -1.21 -44.62
CA PRO A 215 5.38 -2.58 -44.88
C PRO A 215 6.75 -2.56 -45.54
N VAL A 216 7.62 -3.49 -45.14
CA VAL A 216 8.86 -3.77 -45.85
C VAL A 216 8.59 -4.86 -46.89
N GLU A 217 8.99 -4.60 -48.13
CA GLU A 217 8.86 -5.57 -49.23
C GLU A 217 9.69 -6.83 -48.94
N PRO A 218 9.17 -8.05 -49.17
CA PRO A 218 9.89 -9.30 -48.90
C PRO A 218 11.27 -9.35 -49.53
N GLY A 219 11.46 -8.83 -50.74
CA GLY A 219 12.74 -8.78 -51.43
C GLY A 219 13.76 -7.86 -50.72
N VAL A 220 13.30 -6.76 -50.13
CA VAL A 220 14.13 -5.85 -49.35
C VAL A 220 14.47 -6.46 -48.00
N ALA A 221 13.51 -7.08 -47.33
CA ALA A 221 13.73 -7.74 -46.05
C ALA A 221 14.77 -8.89 -46.17
N ALA A 222 14.81 -9.55 -47.32
CA ALA A 222 15.73 -10.69 -47.58
C ALA A 222 17.18 -10.27 -47.90
N LEU A 223 17.48 -8.98 -48.08
CA LEU A 223 18.84 -8.49 -48.30
C LEU A 223 19.70 -8.71 -47.03
N ASN A 224 21.04 -8.77 -47.25
CA ASN A 224 21.97 -9.01 -46.16
C ASN A 224 22.26 -7.74 -45.34
N TRP A 225 21.27 -7.32 -44.55
CA TRP A 225 21.33 -6.15 -43.67
C TRP A 225 22.42 -6.25 -42.61
N ARG A 226 22.71 -7.50 -42.14
CA ARG A 226 23.79 -7.74 -41.19
C ARG A 226 25.15 -7.44 -41.81
N ALA A 227 25.42 -7.88 -43.04
CA ALA A 227 26.69 -7.59 -43.71
C ALA A 227 26.87 -6.10 -44.02
N LEU A 228 25.79 -5.37 -44.28
CA LEU A 228 25.83 -3.93 -44.39
C LEU A 228 26.19 -3.28 -43.04
N ALA A 229 25.53 -3.62 -41.96
CA ALA A 229 25.77 -3.08 -40.64
C ALA A 229 27.19 -3.34 -40.15
N GLU A 230 27.70 -4.57 -40.37
CA GLU A 230 29.09 -4.93 -40.04
C GLU A 230 30.10 -4.07 -40.76
N CYS A 231 29.87 -3.78 -42.06
CA CYS A 231 30.74 -2.92 -42.85
C CYS A 231 30.67 -1.46 -42.37
N VAL A 232 29.49 -0.96 -42.03
CA VAL A 232 29.23 0.47 -41.72
C VAL A 232 29.70 0.85 -40.33
N SER A 233 29.45 0.00 -39.33
CA SER A 233 29.68 0.34 -37.92
C SER A 233 30.18 -0.82 -37.06
N LYS A 234 30.58 -1.96 -37.69
CA LYS A 234 30.82 -3.25 -37.01
C LYS A 234 29.58 -3.76 -36.25
N GLY A 235 28.39 -3.43 -36.75
CA GLY A 235 27.13 -3.83 -36.16
C GLY A 235 26.79 -3.11 -34.86
N ASP A 236 27.49 -2.03 -34.49
CA ASP A 236 27.22 -1.30 -33.25
C ASP A 236 26.01 -0.37 -33.37
N PRO A 237 24.90 -0.64 -32.68
CA PRO A 237 23.72 0.21 -32.72
C PRO A 237 23.93 1.57 -32.04
N ARG A 238 25.01 1.75 -31.26
CA ARG A 238 25.34 3.00 -30.59
C ARG A 238 26.46 3.78 -31.27
N ALA A 239 26.93 3.31 -32.41
CA ALA A 239 28.00 3.97 -33.12
C ALA A 239 27.68 5.44 -33.39
N TYR A 240 28.68 6.30 -33.22
CA TYR A 240 28.63 7.72 -33.56
C TYR A 240 29.88 8.14 -34.35
N ASN A 241 29.64 8.75 -35.48
CA ASN A 241 30.72 9.35 -36.30
C ASN A 241 30.61 10.87 -36.23
N ALA A 242 31.60 11.51 -35.63
CA ALA A 242 31.62 12.96 -35.42
C ALA A 242 31.97 13.76 -36.71
N GLU A 243 32.67 13.15 -37.70
CA GLU A 243 33.07 13.82 -38.95
C GLU A 243 31.87 14.17 -39.86
N GLY A 244 30.80 13.37 -39.75
CA GLY A 244 29.56 13.75 -40.38
C GLY A 244 28.39 13.23 -39.52
N PRO A 245 27.75 13.97 -38.65
CA PRO A 245 26.93 13.53 -37.51
C PRO A 245 25.99 12.38 -37.81
N TYR A 246 26.58 11.17 -37.95
CA TYR A 246 25.88 9.92 -38.28
C TYR A 246 25.81 9.03 -37.06
N TYR A 247 24.67 8.34 -36.91
CA TYR A 247 24.32 7.59 -35.72
C TYR A 247 23.84 6.17 -36.02
N GLY A 248 24.20 5.26 -35.15
CA GLY A 248 23.69 3.89 -35.13
C GLY A 248 24.36 2.96 -36.13
N MET A 249 23.87 1.71 -36.18
CA MET A 249 24.51 0.66 -36.95
C MET A 249 24.50 0.87 -38.48
N TYR A 250 23.61 1.73 -38.97
CA TYR A 250 23.51 2.08 -40.40
C TYR A 250 23.97 3.51 -40.68
N GLN A 251 24.53 4.23 -39.69
CA GLN A 251 25.06 5.56 -39.78
C GLN A 251 24.07 6.55 -40.41
N PHE A 252 22.87 6.65 -39.85
CA PHE A 252 21.87 7.62 -40.25
C PHE A 252 22.28 9.05 -39.86
N SER A 253 22.05 10.00 -40.75
CA SER A 253 21.89 11.39 -40.31
C SER A 253 20.50 11.55 -39.64
N VAL A 254 20.38 12.54 -38.74
CA VAL A 254 19.11 12.84 -38.08
C VAL A 254 17.97 13.16 -39.07
N PRO A 255 18.20 13.95 -40.17
CA PRO A 255 17.16 14.17 -41.16
C PRO A 255 16.70 12.90 -41.88
N MET A 256 17.65 12.02 -42.28
CA MET A 256 17.30 10.74 -42.95
C MET A 256 16.50 9.81 -42.02
N TRP A 257 16.91 9.73 -40.77
CA TRP A 257 16.17 8.95 -39.76
C TRP A 257 14.74 9.43 -39.60
N LYS A 258 14.54 10.75 -39.50
CA LYS A 258 13.22 11.36 -39.41
C LYS A 258 12.38 11.16 -40.68
N ALA A 259 13.01 11.20 -41.85
CA ALA A 259 12.31 11.00 -43.14
C ALA A 259 11.68 9.62 -43.25
N VAL A 260 12.26 8.60 -42.61
CA VAL A 260 11.68 7.25 -42.52
C VAL A 260 10.90 7.02 -41.23
N GLY A 261 10.48 8.10 -40.58
CA GLY A 261 9.61 8.05 -39.37
C GLY A 261 10.33 7.63 -38.10
N GLY A 262 11.66 7.67 -38.06
CA GLY A 262 12.45 7.37 -36.85
C GLY A 262 12.38 8.51 -35.83
N PRO A 263 12.03 8.25 -34.55
CA PRO A 263 11.99 9.26 -33.50
C PRO A 263 13.33 9.38 -32.77
N GLY A 264 13.64 10.57 -32.23
CA GLY A 264 14.89 10.82 -31.49
C GLY A 264 16.13 10.67 -32.35
N LEU A 265 17.18 10.05 -31.80
CA LEU A 265 18.40 9.69 -32.51
C LEU A 265 18.38 8.21 -32.91
N PRO A 266 18.99 7.82 -34.05
CA PRO A 266 19.11 6.42 -34.44
C PRO A 266 19.73 5.52 -33.35
N SER A 267 20.78 6.00 -32.71
CA SER A 267 21.53 5.30 -31.66
C SER A 267 20.72 5.06 -30.37
N ASP A 268 19.56 5.71 -30.20
CA ASP A 268 18.67 5.51 -29.06
C ASP A 268 17.75 4.28 -29.23
N TRP A 269 17.83 3.60 -30.39
CA TRP A 269 16.93 2.51 -30.75
C TRP A 269 17.66 1.19 -30.96
N PRO A 270 17.00 0.04 -30.68
CA PRO A 270 17.61 -1.28 -30.84
C PRO A 270 17.82 -1.64 -32.32
N GLU A 271 18.62 -2.68 -32.55
CA GLU A 271 19.01 -3.17 -33.88
C GLU A 271 17.81 -3.40 -34.82
N GLU A 272 16.74 -4.00 -34.30
CA GLU A 272 15.56 -4.30 -35.14
C GLU A 272 14.86 -3.04 -35.64
N GLU A 273 14.84 -1.98 -34.84
CA GLU A 273 14.23 -0.72 -35.26
C GLU A 273 15.13 0.00 -36.27
N GLN A 274 16.44 0.02 -36.04
CA GLN A 274 17.39 0.61 -36.96
C GLN A 274 17.39 -0.12 -38.30
N THR A 275 17.33 -1.46 -38.28
CA THR A 275 17.22 -2.30 -39.49
C THR A 275 15.93 -2.02 -40.25
N TYR A 276 14.79 -1.98 -39.56
CA TYR A 276 13.50 -1.64 -40.18
C TYR A 276 13.55 -0.26 -40.87
N ARG A 277 14.12 0.76 -40.24
CA ARG A 277 14.25 2.10 -40.82
C ARG A 277 15.23 2.13 -42.00
N ALA A 278 16.29 1.33 -41.96
CA ALA A 278 17.20 1.19 -43.09
C ALA A 278 16.54 0.52 -44.29
N GLN A 279 15.68 -0.47 -44.05
CA GLN A 279 14.86 -1.12 -45.07
C GLN A 279 13.89 -0.14 -45.73
N LEU A 280 13.19 0.69 -44.92
CA LEU A 280 12.32 1.73 -45.42
C LEU A 280 13.09 2.78 -46.24
N LEU A 281 14.26 3.19 -45.78
CA LEU A 281 15.13 4.13 -46.52
C LEU A 281 15.50 3.56 -47.88
N TYR A 282 15.92 2.28 -47.90
CA TYR A 282 16.24 1.58 -49.16
C TYR A 282 15.08 1.54 -50.13
N GLN A 283 13.86 1.24 -49.65
CA GLN A 283 12.64 1.28 -50.45
C GLN A 283 12.34 2.71 -50.99
N GLN A 284 12.45 3.71 -50.10
CA GLN A 284 12.20 5.10 -50.45
C GLN A 284 13.13 5.61 -51.56
N VAL A 285 14.36 5.14 -51.58
CA VAL A 285 15.35 5.49 -52.65
C VAL A 285 15.26 4.49 -53.86
N ALA A 286 14.25 3.62 -53.91
CA ALA A 286 14.09 2.63 -54.97
C ALA A 286 15.30 1.76 -55.22
N GLY A 287 15.95 1.29 -54.14
CA GLY A 287 17.14 0.45 -54.20
C GLY A 287 18.45 1.16 -54.53
N ARG A 288 18.45 2.49 -54.73
CA ARG A 288 19.64 3.28 -55.06
C ARG A 288 20.49 3.54 -53.79
N TRP A 289 21.12 2.48 -53.29
CA TRP A 289 21.92 2.49 -52.05
C TRP A 289 23.18 3.33 -52.11
N GLN A 290 23.70 3.65 -53.31
CA GLN A 290 24.98 4.35 -53.52
C GLN A 290 25.04 5.72 -52.83
N GLY A 291 23.89 6.42 -52.79
CA GLY A 291 23.79 7.71 -52.12
C GLY A 291 23.72 7.61 -50.58
N GLN A 292 23.38 6.42 -50.09
CA GLN A 292 23.15 6.19 -48.66
C GLN A 292 24.35 5.51 -48.00
N TRP A 293 24.89 4.48 -48.66
CA TRP A 293 26.04 3.69 -48.19
C TRP A 293 27.06 3.48 -49.30
N PRO A 294 27.74 4.55 -49.77
CA PRO A 294 28.57 4.50 -50.96
C PRO A 294 29.67 3.44 -50.90
N SER A 295 30.30 3.25 -49.74
CA SER A 295 31.39 2.30 -49.53
C SER A 295 30.93 0.90 -49.16
N CYS A 296 29.76 0.77 -48.47
CA CYS A 296 29.32 -0.50 -47.86
C CYS A 296 28.08 -1.10 -48.51
N GLY A 297 27.28 -0.33 -49.27
CA GLY A 297 25.98 -0.75 -49.76
C GLY A 297 25.98 -2.03 -50.61
N ALA A 298 27.06 -2.32 -51.33
CA ALA A 298 27.21 -3.60 -52.06
C ALA A 298 27.15 -4.83 -51.16
N ARG A 299 27.41 -4.68 -49.84
CA ARG A 299 27.29 -5.79 -48.87
C ARG A 299 25.87 -6.30 -48.69
N LEU A 300 24.86 -5.52 -49.04
CA LEU A 300 23.45 -5.97 -49.06
C LEU A 300 23.24 -7.23 -49.94
N PHE A 301 24.07 -7.41 -50.95
CA PHE A 301 23.98 -8.53 -51.90
C PHE A 301 25.00 -9.63 -51.59
N ALA A 302 25.77 -9.53 -50.51
CA ALA A 302 26.69 -10.56 -50.12
C ALA A 302 25.91 -11.86 -49.73
N ARG A 303 26.38 -13.00 -50.18
CA ARG A 303 25.83 -14.29 -49.74
C ARG A 303 26.07 -14.44 -48.23
N PRO A 304 25.07 -15.01 -47.51
CA PRO A 304 25.19 -15.22 -46.08
C PRO A 304 26.31 -16.15 -45.69
#